data_de92dae7493f3cfd5278d8b1e066c1cb
#
_entry.id   de92dae7493f3cfd5278d8b1e066c1cb
#
_cell.length_a   1.000
_cell.length_b   1.000
_cell.length_c   1.000
_cell.angle_alpha   90.00
_cell.angle_beta   90.00
_cell.angle_gamma   90.00
#
_symmetry.space_group_name_H-M   'P 1'
#
loop_
_entity.id
_entity.type
_entity.pdbx_description
1 polymer ?
#
loop_
_entity_poly.entity_id
_entity_poly.type
_entity_poly.pdbx_seq_one_letter_code
_entity_poly.pdbx_strand_id
1 'polypeptide(L)'
;MAIKTIFLDRDGVINKEVGYLHKIEDFIFIEGVFEACLFFQKLDYQIIIVSNQSGIARGYFTSFDYKKLTKWMLYKFSKQNISILDTFFCPHGPKSKCSCRKPKPGMIIDAMNKYNIDLEKSWMIGDQENDIKAANNAGIINTILVKSGHEIDEINSNSKFTLDSIKDVHQAIKY
;
A
#
# COMPACT_ATOMS: atom_id res chain seq x y z
N MET A 1 -23.23 0.11 -6.10
CA MET A 1 -22.47 1.39 -6.32
C MET A 1 -20.99 1.06 -6.29
N ALA A 2 -20.18 1.75 -7.09
CA ALA A 2 -18.74 1.59 -7.04
C ALA A 2 -18.17 2.21 -5.75
N ILE A 3 -17.17 1.56 -5.15
CA ILE A 3 -16.56 2.01 -3.89
C ILE A 3 -15.29 2.81 -4.14
N LYS A 4 -15.04 3.84 -3.34
CA LYS A 4 -13.77 4.57 -3.35
C LYS A 4 -12.79 3.94 -2.35
N THR A 5 -11.53 3.84 -2.74
CA THR A 5 -10.54 3.04 -2.02
C THR A 5 -9.24 3.80 -1.81
N ILE A 6 -8.65 3.62 -0.64
CA ILE A 6 -7.24 3.95 -0.39
C ILE A 6 -6.42 2.68 -0.58
N PHE A 7 -5.55 2.68 -1.58
CA PHE A 7 -4.53 1.66 -1.75
C PHE A 7 -3.28 2.06 -0.98
N LEU A 8 -2.79 1.19 -0.11
CA LEU A 8 -1.58 1.40 0.68
C LEU A 8 -0.50 0.41 0.26
N ASP A 9 0.72 0.86 0.04
CA ASP A 9 1.87 -0.04 0.15
C ASP A 9 2.06 -0.45 1.62
N ARG A 10 2.76 -1.54 1.86
CA ARG A 10 3.03 -2.03 3.21
C ARG A 10 4.32 -1.45 3.78
N ASP A 11 5.44 -1.85 3.19
CA ASP A 11 6.76 -1.49 3.67
C ASP A 11 7.07 -0.02 3.36
N GLY A 12 7.47 0.74 4.35
CA GLY A 12 7.70 2.19 4.22
C GLY A 12 6.44 3.08 4.36
N VAL A 13 5.23 2.50 4.37
CA VAL A 13 3.95 3.21 4.54
C VAL A 13 3.23 2.77 5.81
N ILE A 14 2.99 1.47 5.98
CA ILE A 14 2.34 0.88 7.15
C ILE A 14 3.36 0.56 8.24
N ASN A 15 4.47 -0.04 7.84
CA ASN A 15 5.58 -0.40 8.73
C ASN A 15 6.90 0.19 8.25
N LYS A 16 7.84 0.34 9.19
CA LYS A 16 9.21 0.76 8.85
C LYS A 16 9.82 -0.24 7.87
N GLU A 17 10.50 0.29 6.84
CA GLU A 17 11.26 -0.53 5.90
C GLU A 17 12.52 -1.07 6.58
N VAL A 18 12.68 -2.38 6.59
CA VAL A 18 13.84 -3.07 7.20
C VAL A 18 14.47 -4.11 6.26
N GLY A 19 14.04 -4.12 5.00
CA GLY A 19 14.48 -5.09 4.00
C GLY A 19 13.91 -6.50 4.25
N TYR A 20 13.05 -6.96 3.32
CA TYR A 20 12.47 -8.32 3.32
C TYR A 20 11.78 -8.72 4.63
N LEU A 21 11.04 -7.80 5.24
CA LEU A 21 10.30 -8.02 6.48
C LEU A 21 9.33 -9.21 6.38
N HIS A 22 9.52 -10.21 7.24
CA HIS A 22 8.69 -11.42 7.30
C HIS A 22 8.43 -11.94 8.71
N LYS A 23 9.08 -11.35 9.74
CA LYS A 23 8.91 -11.75 11.14
C LYS A 23 8.08 -10.71 11.90
N ILE A 24 7.24 -11.20 12.80
CA ILE A 24 6.36 -10.36 13.64
C ILE A 24 7.19 -9.46 14.58
N GLU A 25 8.26 -10.00 15.14
CA GLU A 25 9.14 -9.29 16.09
C GLU A 25 9.86 -8.09 15.46
N ASP A 26 10.05 -8.09 14.13
CA ASP A 26 10.71 -7.01 13.40
C ASP A 26 9.70 -5.97 12.86
N PHE A 27 8.39 -6.21 13.02
CA PHE A 27 7.34 -5.35 12.48
C PHE A 27 7.09 -4.15 13.38
N ILE A 28 7.48 -2.96 12.92
CA ILE A 28 7.26 -1.70 13.61
C ILE A 28 6.29 -0.85 12.79
N PHE A 29 5.10 -0.59 13.31
CA PHE A 29 4.15 0.32 12.67
C PHE A 29 4.72 1.73 12.58
N ILE A 30 4.49 2.40 11.45
CA ILE A 30 4.81 3.83 11.29
C ILE A 30 3.84 4.64 12.15
N GLU A 31 4.38 5.67 12.81
CA GLU A 31 3.61 6.60 13.64
C GLU A 31 2.47 7.24 12.82
N GLY A 32 1.27 7.25 13.37
CA GLY A 32 0.10 7.86 12.74
C GLY A 32 -0.63 6.98 11.73
N VAL A 33 -0.17 5.74 11.46
CA VAL A 33 -0.83 4.86 10.48
C VAL A 33 -2.26 4.49 10.89
N PHE A 34 -2.49 4.24 12.17
CA PHE A 34 -3.83 3.89 12.65
C PHE A 34 -4.78 5.08 12.56
N GLU A 35 -4.32 6.26 12.96
CA GLU A 35 -5.06 7.51 12.88
C GLU A 35 -5.42 7.85 11.42
N ALA A 36 -4.47 7.67 10.50
CA ALA A 36 -4.71 7.86 9.07
C ALA A 36 -5.77 6.89 8.54
N CYS A 37 -5.70 5.60 8.92
CA CYS A 37 -6.69 4.62 8.49
C CYS A 37 -8.09 4.91 9.07
N LEU A 38 -8.19 5.35 10.32
CA LEU A 38 -9.46 5.80 10.89
C LEU A 38 -10.01 7.04 10.18
N PHE A 39 -9.13 7.96 9.79
CA PHE A 39 -9.50 9.14 9.00
C PHE A 39 -10.06 8.72 7.62
N PHE A 40 -9.43 7.76 6.93
CA PHE A 40 -9.94 7.25 5.66
C PHE A 40 -11.33 6.63 5.81
N GLN A 41 -11.55 5.84 6.85
CA GLN A 41 -12.88 5.25 7.13
C GLN A 41 -13.95 6.31 7.41
N LYS A 42 -13.60 7.38 8.13
CA LYS A 42 -14.53 8.52 8.36
C LYS A 42 -14.93 9.23 7.07
N LEU A 43 -14.08 9.17 6.05
CA LEU A 43 -14.35 9.67 4.71
C LEU A 43 -14.99 8.62 3.79
N ASP A 44 -15.49 7.50 4.32
CA ASP A 44 -16.10 6.38 3.58
C ASP A 44 -15.19 5.73 2.53
N TYR A 45 -13.87 5.76 2.71
CA TYR A 45 -12.95 4.98 1.91
C TYR A 45 -12.83 3.55 2.45
N GLN A 46 -12.82 2.58 1.54
CA GLN A 46 -12.30 1.25 1.83
C GLN A 46 -10.77 1.28 1.78
N ILE A 47 -10.11 0.36 2.50
CA ILE A 47 -8.65 0.29 2.54
C ILE A 47 -8.21 -1.06 1.99
N ILE A 48 -7.30 -1.04 1.01
CA ILE A 48 -6.68 -2.24 0.42
C ILE A 48 -5.16 -2.07 0.46
N ILE A 49 -4.46 -3.15 0.83
CA ILE A 49 -3.00 -3.16 0.86
C ILE A 49 -2.47 -3.84 -0.41
N VAL A 50 -1.49 -3.23 -1.10
CA VAL A 50 -0.86 -3.75 -2.33
C VAL A 50 0.66 -3.73 -2.20
N SER A 51 1.30 -4.90 -2.11
CA SER A 51 2.72 -4.98 -1.73
C SER A 51 3.56 -5.85 -2.68
N ASN A 52 4.76 -5.39 -3.04
CA ASN A 52 5.77 -6.19 -3.72
C ASN A 52 6.58 -7.00 -2.69
N GLN A 53 6.55 -8.32 -2.79
CA GLN A 53 7.20 -9.25 -1.85
C GLN A 53 8.21 -10.16 -2.54
N SER A 54 9.23 -9.57 -3.17
CA SER A 54 10.24 -10.30 -3.93
C SER A 54 11.15 -11.20 -3.09
N GLY A 55 11.15 -11.05 -1.78
CA GLY A 55 11.84 -11.96 -0.85
C GLY A 55 11.38 -13.41 -0.99
N ILE A 56 10.13 -13.62 -1.40
CA ILE A 56 9.59 -14.97 -1.68
C ILE A 56 10.31 -15.61 -2.88
N ALA A 57 10.41 -14.89 -4.02
CA ALA A 57 11.13 -15.38 -5.19
C ALA A 57 12.64 -15.55 -4.95
N ARG A 58 13.19 -14.80 -3.98
CA ARG A 58 14.62 -14.90 -3.58
C ARG A 58 14.88 -16.02 -2.56
N GLY A 59 13.83 -16.67 -2.04
CA GLY A 59 13.95 -17.71 -1.03
C GLY A 59 14.29 -17.20 0.38
N TYR A 60 14.13 -15.94 0.67
CA TYR A 60 14.40 -15.36 2.01
C TYR A 60 13.30 -15.71 3.01
N PHE A 61 12.07 -15.87 2.54
CA PHE A 61 10.91 -16.32 3.29
C PHE A 61 9.86 -16.91 2.36
N THR A 62 8.89 -17.62 2.91
CA THR A 62 7.85 -18.28 2.13
C THR A 62 6.57 -17.46 2.02
N SER A 63 5.67 -17.83 1.10
CA SER A 63 4.31 -17.27 1.06
C SER A 63 3.53 -17.56 2.35
N PHE A 64 3.87 -18.64 3.06
CA PHE A 64 3.26 -18.94 4.36
C PHE A 64 3.70 -17.93 5.43
N ASP A 65 5.00 -17.60 5.48
CA ASP A 65 5.53 -16.58 6.42
C ASP A 65 4.89 -15.21 6.15
N TYR A 66 4.79 -14.82 4.88
CA TYR A 66 4.08 -13.59 4.49
C TYR A 66 2.63 -13.58 4.97
N LYS A 67 1.89 -14.66 4.73
CA LYS A 67 0.48 -14.77 5.15
C LYS A 67 0.32 -14.73 6.67
N LYS A 68 1.24 -15.38 7.40
CA LYS A 68 1.26 -15.36 8.88
C LYS A 68 1.45 -13.94 9.41
N LEU A 69 2.44 -13.21 8.87
CA LEU A 69 2.69 -11.81 9.24
C LEU A 69 1.49 -10.92 8.87
N THR A 70 0.93 -11.08 7.66
CA THR A 70 -0.24 -10.33 7.21
C THR A 70 -1.44 -10.56 8.12
N LYS A 71 -1.73 -11.81 8.51
CA LYS A 71 -2.82 -12.13 9.45
C LYS A 71 -2.64 -11.41 10.80
N TRP A 72 -1.42 -11.39 11.32
CA TRP A 72 -1.11 -10.68 12.57
C TRP A 72 -1.27 -9.16 12.40
N MET A 73 -0.79 -8.58 11.30
CA MET A 73 -0.95 -7.17 10.99
C MET A 73 -2.45 -6.78 10.92
N LEU A 74 -3.26 -7.54 10.20
CA LEU A 74 -4.70 -7.32 10.10
C LEU A 74 -5.40 -7.41 11.47
N TYR A 75 -4.98 -8.34 12.33
CA TYR A 75 -5.45 -8.42 13.71
C TYR A 75 -5.13 -7.16 14.50
N LYS A 76 -3.94 -6.56 14.31
CA LYS A 76 -3.58 -5.29 14.95
C LYS A 76 -4.47 -4.13 14.48
N PHE A 77 -4.77 -4.05 13.19
CA PHE A 77 -5.72 -3.06 12.65
C PHE A 77 -7.13 -3.25 13.25
N SER A 78 -7.63 -4.48 13.30
CA SER A 78 -8.96 -4.77 13.85
C SER A 78 -9.09 -4.38 15.32
N LYS A 79 -8.02 -4.50 16.11
CA LYS A 79 -7.98 -4.05 17.52
C LYS A 79 -8.09 -2.52 17.67
N GLN A 80 -7.83 -1.78 16.61
CA GLN A 80 -8.00 -0.32 16.54
C GLN A 80 -9.31 0.08 15.83
N ASN A 81 -10.25 -0.87 15.64
CA ASN A 81 -11.50 -0.66 14.90
C ASN A 81 -11.28 -0.24 13.43
N ILE A 82 -10.18 -0.67 12.83
CA ILE A 82 -9.85 -0.44 11.43
C ILE A 82 -10.14 -1.70 10.63
N SER A 83 -10.93 -1.54 9.57
CA SER A 83 -11.26 -2.59 8.61
C SER A 83 -10.37 -2.45 7.38
N ILE A 84 -9.54 -3.45 7.12
CA ILE A 84 -8.83 -3.59 5.85
C ILE A 84 -9.65 -4.53 4.97
N LEU A 85 -10.10 -4.05 3.82
CA LEU A 85 -10.99 -4.80 2.94
C LEU A 85 -10.29 -6.02 2.34
N ASP A 86 -9.04 -5.86 1.87
CA ASP A 86 -8.23 -6.96 1.33
C ASP A 86 -6.74 -6.62 1.29
N THR A 87 -5.94 -7.64 0.99
CA THR A 87 -4.50 -7.52 0.76
C THR A 87 -4.10 -8.26 -0.50
N PHE A 88 -3.39 -7.59 -1.40
CA PHE A 88 -2.80 -8.16 -2.60
C PHE A 88 -1.27 -8.08 -2.52
N PHE A 89 -0.60 -9.12 -2.96
CA PHE A 89 0.87 -9.11 -3.00
C PHE A 89 1.41 -9.77 -4.24
N CYS A 90 2.56 -9.29 -4.69
CA CYS A 90 3.31 -9.90 -5.77
C CYS A 90 4.53 -10.65 -5.20
N PRO A 91 4.59 -12.00 -5.32
CA PRO A 91 5.71 -12.79 -4.81
C PRO A 91 6.92 -12.80 -5.76
N HIS A 92 6.81 -12.20 -6.93
CA HIS A 92 7.78 -12.34 -8.01
C HIS A 92 8.97 -11.37 -7.88
N GLY A 93 10.12 -11.79 -8.41
CA GLY A 93 11.32 -10.98 -8.49
C GLY A 93 11.26 -9.90 -9.60
N PRO A 94 12.23 -8.96 -9.61
CA PRO A 94 12.24 -7.83 -10.56
C PRO A 94 12.29 -8.23 -12.04
N LYS A 95 12.88 -9.38 -12.36
CA LYS A 95 13.01 -9.87 -13.74
C LYS A 95 11.80 -10.68 -14.23
N SER A 96 10.77 -10.84 -13.40
CA SER A 96 9.56 -11.59 -13.75
C SER A 96 8.73 -10.86 -14.80
N LYS A 97 8.10 -11.64 -15.68
CA LYS A 97 7.13 -11.13 -16.67
C LYS A 97 5.69 -11.06 -16.12
N CYS A 98 5.47 -11.22 -14.80
CA CYS A 98 4.14 -11.13 -14.19
C CYS A 98 3.48 -9.78 -14.44
N SER A 99 2.15 -9.71 -14.34
CA SER A 99 1.37 -8.47 -14.42
C SER A 99 1.22 -7.76 -13.08
N CYS A 100 1.46 -8.47 -11.95
CA CYS A 100 1.14 -7.97 -10.61
C CYS A 100 2.21 -7.08 -9.97
N ARG A 101 3.50 -7.24 -10.35
CA ARG A 101 4.58 -6.49 -9.70
C ARG A 101 4.55 -5.01 -10.09
N LYS A 102 4.40 -4.12 -9.09
CA LYS A 102 4.56 -2.66 -9.27
C LYS A 102 5.93 -2.34 -9.90
N PRO A 103 6.02 -1.51 -10.97
CA PRO A 103 5.04 -0.51 -11.41
C PRO A 103 3.93 -1.02 -12.33
N LYS A 104 3.76 -2.32 -12.55
CA LYS A 104 2.62 -2.84 -13.29
C LYS A 104 1.35 -2.76 -12.43
N PRO A 105 0.17 -2.53 -13.03
CA PRO A 105 -1.06 -2.23 -12.31
C PRO A 105 -1.84 -3.46 -11.85
N GLY A 106 -1.36 -4.68 -12.09
CA GLY A 106 -2.16 -5.92 -11.97
C GLY A 106 -2.87 -6.09 -10.63
N MET A 107 -2.19 -5.84 -9.49
CA MET A 107 -2.82 -5.95 -8.16
C MET A 107 -3.98 -4.96 -7.97
N ILE A 108 -3.85 -3.74 -8.51
CA ILE A 108 -4.90 -2.71 -8.42
C ILE A 108 -6.07 -3.09 -9.33
N ILE A 109 -5.80 -3.57 -10.55
CA ILE A 109 -6.83 -4.04 -11.49
C ILE A 109 -7.59 -5.26 -10.94
N ASP A 110 -6.88 -6.21 -10.32
CA ASP A 110 -7.51 -7.38 -9.68
C ASP A 110 -8.43 -6.95 -8.54
N ALA A 111 -8.01 -5.99 -7.72
CA ALA A 111 -8.83 -5.42 -6.67
C ALA A 111 -10.07 -4.68 -7.23
N MET A 112 -9.87 -3.86 -8.28
CA MET A 112 -10.95 -3.14 -8.96
C MET A 112 -12.02 -4.11 -9.48
N ASN A 113 -11.62 -5.17 -10.16
CA ASN A 113 -12.54 -6.17 -10.70
C ASN A 113 -13.28 -6.94 -9.60
N LYS A 114 -12.59 -7.24 -8.48
CA LYS A 114 -13.17 -7.99 -7.36
C LYS A 114 -14.20 -7.20 -6.57
N TYR A 115 -13.96 -5.90 -6.39
CA TYR A 115 -14.74 -5.07 -5.47
C TYR A 115 -15.50 -3.93 -6.15
N ASN A 116 -15.51 -3.84 -7.48
CA ASN A 116 -16.14 -2.75 -8.22
C ASN A 116 -15.67 -1.37 -7.74
N ILE A 117 -14.34 -1.13 -7.80
CA ILE A 117 -13.72 0.09 -7.28
C ILE A 117 -13.77 1.21 -8.31
N ASP A 118 -14.14 2.42 -7.86
CA ASP A 118 -14.03 3.67 -8.61
C ASP A 118 -12.60 4.20 -8.51
N LEU A 119 -11.78 3.93 -9.52
CA LEU A 119 -10.36 4.32 -9.53
C LEU A 119 -10.15 5.83 -9.58
N GLU A 120 -11.06 6.59 -10.21
CA GLU A 120 -10.95 8.05 -10.31
C GLU A 120 -11.10 8.72 -8.94
N LYS A 121 -11.92 8.12 -8.05
CA LYS A 121 -12.12 8.59 -6.67
C LYS A 121 -11.19 7.94 -5.66
N SER A 122 -10.35 7.02 -6.11
CA SER A 122 -9.45 6.27 -5.23
C SER A 122 -8.07 6.93 -5.16
N TRP A 123 -7.30 6.54 -4.15
CA TRP A 123 -5.95 7.03 -3.90
C TRP A 123 -4.95 5.90 -3.80
N MET A 124 -3.71 6.15 -4.18
CA MET A 124 -2.57 5.32 -3.87
C MET A 124 -1.59 6.07 -2.98
N ILE A 125 -1.16 5.43 -1.89
CA ILE A 125 -0.13 5.93 -0.98
C ILE A 125 1.01 4.93 -0.98
N GLY A 126 2.20 5.35 -1.40
CA GLY A 126 3.39 4.54 -1.50
C GLY A 126 4.64 5.31 -1.09
N ASP A 127 5.73 4.60 -0.88
CA ASP A 127 7.04 5.17 -0.54
C ASP A 127 8.04 5.09 -1.71
N GLN A 128 7.60 4.56 -2.86
CA GLN A 128 8.42 4.44 -4.07
C GLN A 128 7.68 4.93 -5.31
N GLU A 129 8.45 5.43 -6.28
CA GLU A 129 7.90 5.84 -7.58
C GLU A 129 7.19 4.68 -8.32
N ASN A 130 7.55 3.42 -8.04
CA ASN A 130 6.86 2.26 -8.59
C ASN A 130 5.41 2.12 -8.11
N ASP A 131 5.09 2.63 -6.92
CA ASP A 131 3.72 2.66 -6.39
C ASP A 131 2.89 3.67 -7.17
N ILE A 132 3.46 4.86 -7.39
CA ILE A 132 2.84 5.95 -8.14
C ILE A 132 2.59 5.53 -9.59
N LYS A 133 3.59 4.93 -10.24
CA LYS A 133 3.45 4.42 -11.62
C LYS A 133 2.41 3.31 -11.73
N ALA A 134 2.35 2.39 -10.75
CA ALA A 134 1.34 1.33 -10.75
C ALA A 134 -0.08 1.91 -10.64
N ALA A 135 -0.27 2.93 -9.81
CA ALA A 135 -1.53 3.65 -9.66
C ALA A 135 -1.93 4.36 -10.95
N ASN A 136 -1.02 5.15 -11.52
CA ASN A 136 -1.26 5.87 -12.78
C ASN A 136 -1.56 4.91 -13.94
N ASN A 137 -0.83 3.79 -14.03
CA ASN A 137 -1.07 2.76 -15.04
C ASN A 137 -2.41 2.03 -14.86
N ALA A 138 -2.97 2.02 -13.65
CA ALA A 138 -4.30 1.49 -13.39
C ALA A 138 -5.43 2.50 -13.65
N GLY A 139 -5.12 3.81 -13.72
CA GLY A 139 -6.10 4.88 -13.87
C GLY A 139 -6.37 5.69 -12.60
N ILE A 140 -5.60 5.47 -11.52
CA ILE A 140 -5.65 6.29 -10.31
C ILE A 140 -4.73 7.50 -10.49
N ILE A 141 -5.32 8.70 -10.53
CA ILE A 141 -4.58 9.96 -10.65
C ILE A 141 -4.27 10.60 -9.28
N ASN A 142 -4.95 10.17 -8.23
CA ASN A 142 -4.75 10.68 -6.89
C ASN A 142 -3.68 9.85 -6.19
N THR A 143 -2.48 10.37 -6.10
CA THR A 143 -1.32 9.65 -5.57
C THR A 143 -0.57 10.49 -4.53
N ILE A 144 -0.09 9.80 -3.50
CA ILE A 144 0.75 10.39 -2.44
C ILE A 144 2.02 9.55 -2.34
N LEU A 145 3.16 10.22 -2.49
CA LEU A 145 4.48 9.65 -2.20
C LEU A 145 4.89 10.07 -0.79
N VAL A 146 5.24 9.11 0.07
CA VAL A 146 5.70 9.39 1.44
C VAL A 146 7.18 9.13 1.60
N LYS A 147 7.86 9.95 2.44
CA LYS A 147 9.30 9.89 2.71
C LYS A 147 9.68 8.92 3.83
N SER A 148 8.71 8.23 4.40
CA SER A 148 8.91 7.37 5.58
C SER A 148 9.57 6.01 5.29
N GLY A 149 9.80 5.69 4.03
CA GLY A 149 10.42 4.42 3.59
C GLY A 149 11.74 4.64 2.85
N HIS A 150 11.74 4.48 1.55
CA HIS A 150 12.92 4.63 0.71
C HIS A 150 13.27 6.11 0.45
N GLU A 151 14.54 6.35 0.06
CA GLU A 151 14.91 7.64 -0.52
C GLU A 151 14.12 7.88 -1.81
N ILE A 152 13.58 9.08 -1.95
CA ILE A 152 12.74 9.47 -3.07
C ILE A 152 13.36 10.62 -3.85
N ASP A 153 13.13 10.63 -5.16
CA ASP A 153 13.44 11.77 -6.02
C ASP A 153 12.16 12.61 -6.17
N GLU A 154 12.00 13.59 -5.30
CA GLU A 154 10.81 14.46 -5.28
C GLU A 154 10.67 15.28 -6.57
N ILE A 155 11.80 15.65 -7.20
CA ILE A 155 11.81 16.51 -8.39
C ILE A 155 11.26 15.78 -9.61
N ASN A 156 11.57 14.50 -9.74
CA ASN A 156 11.16 13.67 -10.89
C ASN A 156 9.97 12.75 -10.58
N SER A 157 9.35 12.89 -9.42
CA SER A 157 8.16 12.10 -9.07
C SER A 157 6.93 12.54 -9.86
N ASN A 158 6.13 11.56 -10.29
CA ASN A 158 4.81 11.77 -10.88
C ASN A 158 3.68 11.74 -9.84
N SER A 159 4.00 11.79 -8.55
CA SER A 159 2.99 11.85 -7.49
C SER A 159 2.25 13.18 -7.49
N LYS A 160 0.95 13.14 -7.15
CA LYS A 160 0.15 14.35 -7.00
C LYS A 160 0.55 15.15 -5.76
N PHE A 161 0.94 14.44 -4.70
CA PHE A 161 1.43 15.02 -3.45
C PHE A 161 2.64 14.23 -2.95
N THR A 162 3.56 14.94 -2.29
CA THR A 162 4.66 14.35 -1.52
C THR A 162 4.53 14.79 -0.07
N LEU A 163 4.54 13.84 0.87
CA LEU A 163 4.36 14.07 2.30
C LEU A 163 5.48 13.37 3.08
N ASP A 164 5.76 13.83 4.28
CA ASP A 164 6.79 13.21 5.11
C ASP A 164 6.40 11.81 5.58
N SER A 165 5.12 11.61 5.90
CA SER A 165 4.61 10.33 6.39
C SER A 165 3.10 10.20 6.13
N ILE A 166 2.58 8.99 6.29
CA ILE A 166 1.14 8.71 6.23
C ILE A 166 0.33 9.52 7.27
N LYS A 167 0.93 9.94 8.39
CA LYS A 167 0.27 10.79 9.39
C LYS A 167 -0.19 12.14 8.83
N ASP A 168 0.42 12.59 7.75
CA ASP A 168 0.19 13.90 7.14
C ASP A 168 -0.86 13.89 6.02
N VAL A 169 -1.53 12.75 5.78
CA VAL A 169 -2.47 12.55 4.65
C VAL A 169 -3.63 13.54 4.62
N HIS A 170 -4.01 14.11 5.78
CA HIS A 170 -5.04 15.17 5.89
C HIS A 170 -4.66 16.45 5.14
N GLN A 171 -3.40 16.66 4.79
CA GLN A 171 -2.95 17.77 3.97
C GLN A 171 -3.38 17.62 2.49
N ALA A 172 -3.50 16.36 2.02
CA ALA A 172 -3.86 16.04 0.64
C ALA A 172 -5.31 15.57 0.47
N ILE A 173 -5.80 14.74 1.39
CA ILE A 173 -7.16 14.18 1.36
C ILE A 173 -8.04 14.97 2.34
N LYS A 174 -9.14 15.54 1.84
CA LYS A 174 -10.04 16.41 2.60
C LYS A 174 -11.47 15.86 2.61
N TYR A 175 -12.27 16.38 3.56
CA TYR A 175 -13.71 16.11 3.65
C TYR A 175 -14.45 16.62 2.41
#